data_360206629088f969c0a8a1b234ebf193
#
_entry.id   360206629088f969c0a8a1b234ebf193
#
_cell.length_a   1.000
_cell.length_b   1.000
_cell.length_c   1.000
_cell.angle_alpha   90.00
_cell.angle_beta   90.00
_cell.angle_gamma   90.00
#
_symmetry.space_group_name_H-M   'P 1'
#
loop_
_entity.id
_entity.type
_entity.pdbx_description
1 polymer ?
#
loop_
_entity_poly.entity_id
_entity_poly.type
_entity_poly.pdbx_seq_one_letter_code
_entity_poly.pdbx_strand_id
1 'polypeptide(L)'
;MNWSDVASSIKPSIVRIETPSCFGTGFLCFYNLDESWCAIATAAHVVSHADEWQQPIRIRATDGTTVMLKESERVVMIDQDTDSAVILFQKNQFPFPNPTFPLFSLDNSIPVGSEVGWLGYPSIEPYELCFFCGNVSAHKSARRAYLIDGVAINGVSGGPVIYVHPTLGAQIIGTVSAYYANRSGGETLPGLLLAQDVSHFHATAKTIKSIDEARVQKEVFERETSEQQVT
;
A
#
# COMPACT_ATOMS: atom_id res chain seq x y z
N MET A 1 10.44 18.10 -10.56
CA MET A 1 9.88 16.79 -10.98
C MET A 1 8.44 17.04 -11.33
N ASN A 2 7.96 16.60 -12.48
CA ASN A 2 6.56 16.73 -12.87
C ASN A 2 5.77 15.43 -12.57
N TRP A 3 4.45 15.50 -12.60
CA TRP A 3 3.62 14.34 -12.28
C TRP A 3 3.76 13.17 -13.26
N SER A 4 4.10 13.45 -14.52
CA SER A 4 4.35 12.40 -15.52
C SER A 4 5.58 11.56 -15.15
N ASP A 5 6.64 12.20 -14.67
CA ASP A 5 7.87 11.50 -14.23
C ASP A 5 7.58 10.68 -12.96
N VAL A 6 6.83 11.25 -12.00
CA VAL A 6 6.44 10.55 -10.77
C VAL A 6 5.59 9.33 -11.08
N ALA A 7 4.53 9.50 -11.88
CA ALA A 7 3.65 8.40 -12.26
C ALA A 7 4.41 7.29 -12.99
N SER A 8 5.32 7.65 -13.89
CA SER A 8 6.16 6.68 -14.62
C SER A 8 7.10 5.92 -13.70
N SER A 9 7.68 6.59 -12.68
CA SER A 9 8.63 5.97 -11.75
C SER A 9 7.96 5.00 -10.77
N ILE A 10 6.73 5.30 -10.31
CA ILE A 10 6.03 4.43 -9.36
C ILE A 10 5.22 3.32 -10.05
N LYS A 11 4.85 3.49 -11.31
CA LYS A 11 4.02 2.55 -12.07
C LYS A 11 4.42 1.07 -11.91
N PRO A 12 5.71 0.69 -11.95
CA PRO A 12 6.11 -0.72 -11.77
C PRO A 12 5.82 -1.29 -10.38
N SER A 13 5.60 -0.43 -9.38
CA SER A 13 5.25 -0.83 -8.02
C SER A 13 3.75 -0.98 -7.80
N ILE A 14 2.91 -0.55 -8.75
CA ILE A 14 1.45 -0.58 -8.59
C ILE A 14 0.91 -1.93 -9.05
N VAL A 15 -0.05 -2.44 -8.29
CA VAL A 15 -0.76 -3.67 -8.62
C VAL A 15 -2.27 -3.49 -8.56
N ARG A 16 -2.97 -4.27 -9.34
CA ARG A 16 -4.39 -4.50 -9.15
C ARG A 16 -4.59 -5.73 -8.28
N ILE A 17 -5.44 -5.59 -7.25
CA ILE A 17 -5.81 -6.66 -6.34
C ILE A 17 -7.23 -7.10 -6.68
N GLU A 18 -7.43 -8.40 -6.86
CA GLU A 18 -8.73 -8.99 -7.16
C GLU A 18 -9.04 -10.08 -6.14
N THR A 19 -10.24 -10.02 -5.58
CA THR A 19 -10.82 -11.05 -4.72
C THR A 19 -12.13 -11.53 -5.35
N PRO A 20 -12.73 -12.64 -4.90
CA PRO A 20 -14.02 -13.08 -5.41
C PRO A 20 -15.17 -12.06 -5.26
N SER A 21 -15.06 -11.17 -4.28
CA SER A 21 -16.13 -10.21 -3.94
C SER A 21 -15.88 -8.78 -4.41
N CYS A 22 -14.61 -8.38 -4.63
CA CYS A 22 -14.28 -7.03 -5.02
C CYS A 22 -12.90 -6.95 -5.70
N PHE A 23 -12.54 -5.74 -6.14
CA PHE A 23 -11.18 -5.44 -6.56
C PHE A 23 -10.76 -4.04 -6.06
N GLY A 24 -9.47 -3.82 -6.01
CA GLY A 24 -8.86 -2.57 -5.61
C GLY A 24 -7.46 -2.42 -6.18
N THR A 25 -6.76 -1.44 -5.66
CA THR A 25 -5.38 -1.13 -6.00
C THR A 25 -4.48 -1.44 -4.81
N GLY A 26 -3.24 -1.77 -5.07
CA GLY A 26 -2.18 -1.88 -4.07
C GLY A 26 -0.86 -1.41 -4.65
N PHE A 27 0.14 -1.33 -3.80
CA PHE A 27 1.49 -1.00 -4.23
C PHE A 27 2.54 -1.73 -3.40
N LEU A 28 3.68 -2.00 -4.03
CA LEU A 28 4.85 -2.54 -3.34
C LEU A 28 5.31 -1.53 -2.28
N CYS A 29 5.31 -1.96 -1.01
CA CYS A 29 5.61 -1.12 0.13
C CYS A 29 7.03 -1.37 0.65
N PHE A 30 7.41 -2.63 0.89
CA PHE A 30 8.72 -3.02 1.35
C PHE A 30 9.04 -4.49 1.04
N TYR A 31 10.30 -4.86 1.25
CA TYR A 31 10.75 -6.25 1.28
C TYR A 31 11.16 -6.63 2.71
N ASN A 32 11.14 -7.92 3.01
CA ASN A 32 11.79 -8.43 4.20
C ASN A 32 13.33 -8.37 4.06
N LEU A 33 14.07 -8.73 5.12
CA LEU A 33 15.53 -8.50 5.19
C LEU A 33 16.34 -9.18 4.08
N ASP A 34 15.95 -10.39 3.67
CA ASP A 34 16.63 -11.17 2.61
C ASP A 34 15.96 -11.01 1.23
N GLU A 35 14.98 -10.12 1.12
CA GLU A 35 14.20 -9.83 -0.10
C GLU A 35 13.48 -11.05 -0.70
N SER A 36 13.32 -12.12 0.06
CA SER A 36 12.57 -13.30 -0.37
C SER A 36 11.06 -13.10 -0.33
N TRP A 37 10.59 -12.18 0.54
CA TRP A 37 9.20 -11.79 0.67
C TRP A 37 9.00 -10.34 0.28
N CYS A 38 7.88 -10.08 -0.36
CA CYS A 38 7.44 -8.72 -0.68
C CYS A 38 6.12 -8.41 0.04
N ALA A 39 5.92 -7.14 0.33
CA ALA A 39 4.77 -6.58 1.03
C ALA A 39 4.00 -5.62 0.14
N ILE A 40 2.74 -5.91 -0.14
CA ILE A 40 1.82 -5.04 -0.87
C ILE A 40 0.93 -4.32 0.13
N ALA A 41 1.00 -3.00 0.14
CA ALA A 41 0.08 -2.14 0.87
C ALA A 41 -1.22 -1.93 0.08
N THR A 42 -2.35 -1.89 0.78
CA THR A 42 -3.68 -1.63 0.22
C THR A 42 -4.64 -1.15 1.31
N ALA A 43 -5.90 -0.87 0.97
CA ALA A 43 -6.95 -0.63 1.95
C ALA A 43 -7.48 -1.95 2.53
N ALA A 44 -7.83 -1.95 3.83
CA ALA A 44 -8.30 -3.15 4.51
C ALA A 44 -9.57 -3.72 3.87
N HIS A 45 -10.54 -2.87 3.53
CA HIS A 45 -11.81 -3.32 2.94
C HIS A 45 -11.65 -4.02 1.58
N VAL A 46 -10.51 -3.87 0.90
CA VAL A 46 -10.23 -4.58 -0.36
C VAL A 46 -9.95 -6.07 -0.11
N VAL A 47 -9.37 -6.42 1.03
CA VAL A 47 -8.87 -7.78 1.28
C VAL A 47 -9.48 -8.47 2.50
N SER A 48 -10.09 -7.73 3.45
CA SER A 48 -10.61 -8.27 4.72
C SER A 48 -11.56 -9.44 4.52
N HIS A 49 -12.53 -9.32 3.61
CA HIS A 49 -13.48 -10.39 3.36
C HIS A 49 -12.79 -11.64 2.79
N ALA A 50 -11.85 -11.48 1.86
CA ALA A 50 -11.13 -12.61 1.29
C ALA A 50 -10.20 -13.27 2.32
N ASP A 51 -9.65 -12.50 3.25
CA ASP A 51 -8.82 -13.03 4.33
C ASP A 51 -9.66 -13.79 5.36
N GLU A 52 -10.75 -13.19 5.84
CA GLU A 52 -11.68 -13.81 6.80
C GLU A 52 -12.26 -15.15 6.29
N TRP A 53 -12.59 -15.22 5.00
CA TRP A 53 -13.17 -16.41 4.36
C TRP A 53 -12.14 -17.29 3.65
N GLN A 54 -10.83 -17.08 3.88
CA GLN A 54 -9.73 -17.86 3.30
C GLN A 54 -9.80 -17.97 1.76
N GLN A 55 -10.37 -16.95 1.13
CA GLN A 55 -10.55 -16.90 -0.32
C GLN A 55 -9.24 -16.51 -1.02
N PRO A 56 -9.02 -16.94 -2.27
CA PRO A 56 -7.84 -16.55 -3.02
C PRO A 56 -7.80 -15.05 -3.30
N ILE A 57 -6.60 -14.47 -3.29
CA ILE A 57 -6.32 -13.10 -3.70
C ILE A 57 -5.43 -13.15 -4.94
N ARG A 58 -5.85 -12.48 -6.02
CA ARG A 58 -5.03 -12.32 -7.22
C ARG A 58 -4.35 -10.97 -7.20
N ILE A 59 -3.04 -10.97 -7.41
CA ILE A 59 -2.23 -9.77 -7.61
C ILE A 59 -1.84 -9.70 -9.08
N ARG A 60 -2.11 -8.57 -9.73
CA ARG A 60 -1.76 -8.32 -11.13
C ARG A 60 -0.86 -7.09 -11.22
N ALA A 61 0.35 -7.27 -11.76
CA ALA A 61 1.27 -6.18 -12.05
C ALA A 61 0.86 -5.39 -13.31
N THR A 62 1.45 -4.22 -13.49
CA THR A 62 1.15 -3.32 -14.64
C THR A 62 1.60 -3.88 -15.99
N ASP A 63 2.53 -4.84 -16.03
CA ASP A 63 2.95 -5.56 -17.23
C ASP A 63 2.03 -6.75 -17.60
N GLY A 64 1.00 -7.00 -16.77
CA GLY A 64 0.06 -8.11 -16.94
C GLY A 64 0.45 -9.40 -16.22
N THR A 65 1.64 -9.48 -15.62
CA THR A 65 2.04 -10.61 -14.77
C THR A 65 1.07 -10.78 -13.61
N THR A 66 0.67 -12.02 -13.33
CA THR A 66 -0.29 -12.31 -12.27
C THR A 66 0.19 -13.42 -11.35
N VAL A 67 -0.13 -13.30 -10.07
CA VAL A 67 -0.02 -14.38 -9.08
C VAL A 67 -1.35 -14.57 -8.38
N MET A 68 -1.75 -15.83 -8.15
CA MET A 68 -2.90 -16.18 -7.34
C MET A 68 -2.39 -16.69 -5.99
N LEU A 69 -2.74 -16.00 -4.93
CA LEU A 69 -2.32 -16.31 -3.58
C LEU A 69 -3.46 -17.04 -2.85
N LYS A 70 -3.25 -18.31 -2.50
CA LYS A 70 -4.09 -19.04 -1.55
C LYS A 70 -3.84 -18.50 -0.14
N GLU A 71 -4.70 -18.85 0.80
CA GLU A 71 -4.54 -18.46 2.20
C GLU A 71 -3.16 -18.87 2.75
N SER A 72 -2.72 -20.11 2.51
CA SER A 72 -1.44 -20.65 2.98
C SER A 72 -0.19 -20.05 2.31
N GLU A 73 -0.35 -19.25 1.26
CA GLU A 73 0.74 -18.64 0.48
C GLU A 73 0.95 -17.16 0.82
N ARG A 74 0.17 -16.61 1.76
CA ARG A 74 0.21 -15.21 2.16
C ARG A 74 0.03 -15.02 3.65
N VAL A 75 0.45 -13.86 4.12
CA VAL A 75 0.08 -13.31 5.43
C VAL A 75 -0.56 -11.95 5.19
N VAL A 76 -1.75 -11.70 5.76
CA VAL A 76 -2.42 -10.40 5.67
C VAL A 76 -2.42 -9.75 7.04
N MET A 77 -1.82 -8.57 7.15
CA MET A 77 -1.81 -7.76 8.36
C MET A 77 -2.78 -6.60 8.18
N ILE A 78 -3.85 -6.57 8.95
CA ILE A 78 -4.97 -5.64 8.81
C ILE A 78 -5.05 -4.72 10.03
N ASP A 79 -5.23 -3.43 9.77
CA ASP A 79 -5.66 -2.42 10.74
C ASP A 79 -7.02 -1.87 10.30
N GLN A 80 -8.07 -2.33 10.98
CA GLN A 80 -9.45 -1.92 10.68
C GLN A 80 -9.71 -0.44 11.03
N ASP A 81 -9.03 0.09 12.05
CA ASP A 81 -9.23 1.46 12.52
C ASP A 81 -8.75 2.49 11.49
N THR A 82 -7.67 2.14 10.77
CA THR A 82 -7.11 2.98 9.70
C THR A 82 -7.47 2.48 8.30
N ASP A 83 -8.33 1.47 8.17
CA ASP A 83 -8.66 0.85 6.88
C ASP A 83 -7.40 0.54 6.04
N SER A 84 -6.36 0.01 6.68
CA SER A 84 -5.08 -0.29 6.05
C SER A 84 -4.75 -1.76 6.14
N ALA A 85 -4.15 -2.32 5.08
CA ALA A 85 -3.70 -3.70 5.07
C ALA A 85 -2.37 -3.87 4.34
N VAL A 86 -1.61 -4.89 4.73
CA VAL A 86 -0.39 -5.34 4.07
C VAL A 86 -0.52 -6.83 3.77
N ILE A 87 -0.33 -7.20 2.50
CA ILE A 87 -0.27 -8.60 2.04
C ILE A 87 1.20 -8.96 1.87
N LEU A 88 1.69 -9.93 2.65
CA LEU A 88 3.04 -10.48 2.51
C LEU A 88 2.96 -11.81 1.78
N PHE A 89 3.84 -12.02 0.81
CA PHE A 89 3.98 -13.29 0.09
C PHE A 89 5.39 -13.43 -0.50
N GLN A 90 5.77 -14.65 -0.88
CA GLN A 90 7.08 -14.89 -1.50
C GLN A 90 7.19 -14.18 -2.84
N LYS A 91 8.22 -13.35 -3.00
CA LYS A 91 8.46 -12.56 -4.19
C LYS A 91 8.58 -13.44 -5.45
N ASN A 92 9.28 -14.57 -5.34
CA ASN A 92 9.55 -15.47 -6.47
C ASN A 92 10.04 -14.68 -7.71
N GLN A 93 9.36 -14.87 -8.86
CA GLN A 93 9.65 -14.19 -10.11
C GLN A 93 8.72 -12.99 -10.39
N PHE A 94 8.00 -12.48 -9.39
CA PHE A 94 7.13 -11.34 -9.60
C PHE A 94 7.93 -10.07 -9.91
N PRO A 95 7.60 -9.28 -10.93
CA PRO A 95 8.47 -8.24 -11.52
C PRO A 95 8.45 -6.93 -10.73
N PHE A 96 8.63 -6.99 -9.43
CA PHE A 96 8.69 -5.79 -8.61
C PHE A 96 10.05 -5.10 -8.65
N PRO A 97 10.06 -3.76 -8.63
CA PRO A 97 11.29 -2.98 -8.62
C PRO A 97 12.01 -3.08 -7.27
N ASN A 98 13.33 -2.88 -7.31
CA ASN A 98 14.16 -2.65 -6.15
C ASN A 98 15.11 -1.47 -6.46
N PRO A 99 15.17 -0.43 -5.63
CA PRO A 99 14.47 -0.25 -4.34
C PRO A 99 12.98 0.04 -4.47
N THR A 100 12.25 -0.08 -3.34
CA THR A 100 10.84 0.32 -3.22
C THR A 100 10.69 1.83 -3.25
N PHE A 101 9.50 2.31 -3.61
CA PHE A 101 9.20 3.73 -3.56
C PHE A 101 9.13 4.21 -2.09
N PRO A 102 9.76 5.35 -1.72
CA PRO A 102 9.91 5.74 -0.33
C PRO A 102 8.58 6.12 0.33
N LEU A 103 8.37 5.65 1.56
CA LEU A 103 7.30 6.10 2.43
C LEU A 103 7.68 7.43 3.09
N PHE A 104 6.69 8.29 3.28
CA PHE A 104 6.86 9.56 3.99
C PHE A 104 7.18 9.33 5.47
N SER A 105 8.06 10.17 6.04
CA SER A 105 8.40 10.09 7.46
C SER A 105 7.23 10.53 8.34
N LEU A 106 6.99 9.77 9.42
CA LEU A 106 5.94 10.08 10.40
C LEU A 106 6.26 11.31 11.28
N ASP A 107 7.51 11.75 11.29
CA ASP A 107 7.95 12.95 12.03
C ASP A 107 7.58 14.26 11.33
N ASN A 108 7.15 14.16 10.08
CA ASN A 108 6.78 15.31 9.26
C ASN A 108 5.26 15.37 9.04
N SER A 109 4.76 16.54 8.68
CA SER A 109 3.38 16.76 8.28
C SER A 109 3.30 17.40 6.92
N ILE A 110 2.28 17.05 6.14
CA ILE A 110 2.02 17.68 4.84
C ILE A 110 1.20 18.96 5.09
N PRO A 111 1.63 20.13 4.63
CA PRO A 111 0.85 21.35 4.78
C PRO A 111 -0.49 21.27 4.04
N VAL A 112 -1.52 21.86 4.65
CA VAL A 112 -2.80 22.08 3.94
C VAL A 112 -2.56 22.95 2.72
N GLY A 113 -3.20 22.64 1.59
CA GLY A 113 -2.99 23.28 0.31
C GLY A 113 -1.89 22.63 -0.54
N SER A 114 -1.12 21.68 0.00
CA SER A 114 -0.13 20.94 -0.80
C SER A 114 -0.80 20.13 -1.88
N GLU A 115 -0.25 20.19 -3.09
CA GLU A 115 -0.66 19.31 -4.19
C GLU A 115 -0.17 17.86 -3.94
N VAL A 116 -1.05 16.91 -4.20
CA VAL A 116 -0.80 15.47 -4.09
C VAL A 116 -1.38 14.75 -5.29
N GLY A 117 -0.78 13.61 -5.66
CA GLY A 117 -1.28 12.74 -6.72
C GLY A 117 -1.54 11.34 -6.20
N TRP A 118 -2.41 10.58 -6.86
CA TRP A 118 -2.63 9.17 -6.55
C TRP A 118 -2.88 8.36 -7.81
N LEU A 119 -2.63 7.06 -7.73
CA LEU A 119 -2.83 6.13 -8.82
C LEU A 119 -3.73 4.96 -8.39
N GLY A 120 -4.49 4.44 -9.33
CA GLY A 120 -5.29 3.25 -9.10
C GLY A 120 -6.08 2.82 -10.33
N TYR A 121 -6.79 1.69 -10.17
CA TYR A 121 -7.61 1.08 -11.21
C TYR A 121 -9.08 1.39 -10.98
N PRO A 122 -9.63 2.47 -11.56
CA PRO A 122 -11.02 2.86 -11.33
C PRO A 122 -11.98 1.85 -11.96
N SER A 123 -13.15 1.63 -11.33
CA SER A 123 -14.15 0.67 -11.81
C SER A 123 -14.73 0.99 -13.19
N ILE A 124 -14.64 2.23 -13.62
CA ILE A 124 -15.05 2.67 -14.96
C ILE A 124 -14.05 2.26 -16.04
N GLU A 125 -12.76 2.05 -15.66
CA GLU A 125 -11.68 1.56 -16.53
C GLU A 125 -10.82 0.57 -15.74
N PRO A 126 -11.34 -0.63 -15.45
CA PRO A 126 -10.78 -1.51 -14.43
C PRO A 126 -9.43 -2.14 -14.78
N TYR A 127 -8.99 -2.03 -16.03
CA TYR A 127 -7.70 -2.55 -16.50
C TYR A 127 -6.67 -1.47 -16.81
N GLU A 128 -7.08 -0.20 -16.75
CA GLU A 128 -6.20 0.94 -17.00
C GLU A 128 -5.77 1.57 -15.67
N LEU A 129 -4.46 1.73 -15.50
CA LEU A 129 -3.92 2.47 -14.37
C LEU A 129 -4.09 3.96 -14.61
N CYS A 130 -4.96 4.59 -13.83
CA CYS A 130 -5.26 6.01 -13.92
C CYS A 130 -4.49 6.82 -12.88
N PHE A 131 -4.08 8.03 -13.25
CA PHE A 131 -3.51 9.03 -12.37
C PHE A 131 -4.53 10.12 -12.07
N PHE A 132 -4.57 10.56 -10.82
CA PHE A 132 -5.41 11.63 -10.31
C PHE A 132 -4.57 12.59 -9.48
N CYS A 133 -5.00 13.85 -9.36
CA CYS A 133 -4.36 14.83 -8.49
C CYS A 133 -5.38 15.75 -7.81
N GLY A 134 -4.96 16.38 -6.73
CA GLY A 134 -5.74 17.31 -5.95
C GLY A 134 -4.90 17.94 -4.84
N ASN A 135 -5.56 18.62 -3.90
CA ASN A 135 -4.88 19.32 -2.82
C ASN A 135 -5.30 18.80 -1.45
N VAL A 136 -4.37 18.75 -0.50
CA VAL A 136 -4.69 18.46 0.90
C VAL A 136 -5.59 19.56 1.46
N SER A 137 -6.84 19.23 1.74
CA SER A 137 -7.83 20.16 2.31
C SER A 137 -7.77 20.20 3.84
N ALA A 138 -7.43 19.08 4.49
CA ALA A 138 -7.29 19.01 5.94
C ALA A 138 -6.49 17.79 6.36
N HIS A 139 -5.91 17.85 7.56
CA HIS A 139 -5.27 16.74 8.23
C HIS A 139 -6.13 16.31 9.43
N LYS A 140 -6.51 15.05 9.48
CA LYS A 140 -7.27 14.44 10.59
C LYS A 140 -6.32 13.65 11.50
N SER A 141 -5.57 14.33 12.33
CA SER A 141 -4.54 13.73 13.20
C SER A 141 -5.06 12.58 14.06
N ALA A 142 -6.27 12.72 14.66
CA ALA A 142 -6.89 11.67 15.48
C ALA A 142 -7.23 10.39 14.68
N ARG A 143 -7.34 10.47 13.37
CA ARG A 143 -7.63 9.35 12.45
C ARG A 143 -6.43 8.97 11.58
N ARG A 144 -5.29 9.65 11.74
CA ARG A 144 -4.10 9.47 10.90
C ARG A 144 -4.42 9.52 9.40
N ALA A 145 -5.15 10.55 8.99
CA ALA A 145 -5.67 10.64 7.63
C ALA A 145 -5.64 12.05 7.08
N TYR A 146 -5.60 12.13 5.76
CA TYR A 146 -5.71 13.37 4.98
C TYR A 146 -7.08 13.44 4.30
N LEU A 147 -7.70 14.62 4.31
CA LEU A 147 -8.79 14.94 3.39
C LEU A 147 -8.20 15.65 2.19
N ILE A 148 -8.54 15.18 1.00
CA ILE A 148 -7.99 15.67 -0.26
C ILE A 148 -9.15 16.12 -1.14
N ASP A 149 -9.04 17.33 -1.69
CA ASP A 149 -9.95 17.83 -2.72
C ASP A 149 -9.62 17.12 -4.04
N GLY A 150 -10.38 16.08 -4.33
CA GLY A 150 -10.12 15.26 -5.50
C GLY A 150 -11.09 14.10 -5.66
N VAL A 151 -11.04 13.49 -6.81
CA VAL A 151 -11.94 12.39 -7.20
C VAL A 151 -11.52 11.08 -6.58
N ALA A 152 -12.48 10.37 -5.97
CA ALA A 152 -12.31 8.96 -5.60
C ALA A 152 -13.37 8.11 -6.33
N ILE A 153 -12.92 7.09 -7.02
CA ILE A 153 -13.74 6.14 -7.78
C ILE A 153 -13.50 4.75 -7.19
N ASN A 154 -14.55 3.93 -7.12
CA ASN A 154 -14.41 2.54 -6.71
C ASN A 154 -13.30 1.84 -7.50
N GLY A 155 -12.52 1.00 -6.83
CA GLY A 155 -11.35 0.32 -7.41
C GLY A 155 -10.02 1.06 -7.24
N VAL A 156 -10.04 2.39 -7.01
CA VAL A 156 -8.84 3.16 -6.67
C VAL A 156 -8.42 2.94 -5.19
N SER A 157 -9.32 2.40 -4.36
CA SER A 157 -9.06 2.04 -2.96
C SER A 157 -7.77 1.23 -2.82
N GLY A 158 -6.92 1.59 -1.87
CA GLY A 158 -5.61 1.00 -1.65
C GLY A 158 -4.51 1.56 -2.54
N GLY A 159 -4.83 2.42 -3.51
CA GLY A 159 -3.84 3.10 -4.34
C GLY A 159 -2.97 4.08 -3.53
N PRO A 160 -1.67 4.25 -3.89
CA PRO A 160 -0.78 5.16 -3.17
C PRO A 160 -1.15 6.61 -3.42
N VAL A 161 -1.13 7.41 -2.36
CA VAL A 161 -1.18 8.87 -2.42
C VAL A 161 0.24 9.39 -2.26
N ILE A 162 0.66 10.26 -3.17
CA ILE A 162 2.05 10.72 -3.34
C ILE A 162 2.12 12.21 -3.13
N TYR A 163 3.13 12.63 -2.40
CA TYR A 163 3.55 14.02 -2.25
C TYR A 163 4.95 14.20 -2.82
N VAL A 164 5.18 15.28 -3.54
CA VAL A 164 6.51 15.64 -4.05
C VAL A 164 7.15 16.62 -3.08
N HIS A 165 7.98 16.10 -2.19
CA HIS A 165 8.71 16.95 -1.25
C HIS A 165 9.79 17.77 -1.99
N PRO A 166 9.95 19.08 -1.70
CA PRO A 166 10.86 19.96 -2.44
C PRO A 166 12.32 19.49 -2.50
N THR A 167 12.80 18.83 -1.43
CA THR A 167 14.20 18.39 -1.31
C THR A 167 14.36 16.87 -1.33
N LEU A 168 13.36 16.09 -0.88
CA LEU A 168 13.44 14.63 -0.76
C LEU A 168 12.82 13.90 -1.96
N GLY A 169 12.19 14.64 -2.88
CA GLY A 169 11.51 14.06 -4.03
C GLY A 169 10.15 13.44 -3.69
N ALA A 170 9.67 12.57 -4.57
CA ALA A 170 8.35 11.97 -4.44
C ALA A 170 8.35 10.88 -3.36
N GLN A 171 7.33 10.90 -2.48
CA GLN A 171 7.15 9.96 -1.38
C GLN A 171 5.69 9.57 -1.25
N ILE A 172 5.40 8.34 -0.84
CA ILE A 172 4.04 7.88 -0.54
C ILE A 172 3.67 8.38 0.85
N ILE A 173 2.61 9.17 0.94
CA ILE A 173 2.09 9.74 2.18
C ILE A 173 0.92 8.95 2.77
N GLY A 174 0.27 8.10 1.97
CA GLY A 174 -0.90 7.34 2.40
C GLY A 174 -1.50 6.49 1.29
N THR A 175 -2.66 5.91 1.61
CA THR A 175 -3.49 5.11 0.70
C THR A 175 -4.87 5.67 0.56
N VAL A 176 -5.44 5.59 -0.64
CA VAL A 176 -6.85 5.89 -0.88
C VAL A 176 -7.70 4.90 -0.09
N SER A 177 -8.55 5.41 0.81
CA SER A 177 -9.44 4.59 1.64
C SER A 177 -10.91 4.82 1.28
N ALA A 178 -11.40 6.04 1.36
CA ALA A 178 -12.81 6.33 1.23
C ALA A 178 -13.08 7.63 0.49
N TYR A 179 -14.36 7.83 0.18
CA TYR A 179 -14.87 9.07 -0.36
C TYR A 179 -15.99 9.61 0.52
N TYR A 180 -15.85 10.82 0.99
CA TYR A 180 -16.91 11.54 1.68
C TYR A 180 -17.79 12.26 0.68
N ALA A 181 -18.90 11.62 0.30
CA ALA A 181 -19.86 12.22 -0.61
C ALA A 181 -20.54 13.42 0.05
N ASN A 182 -20.58 14.53 -0.65
CA ASN A 182 -21.45 15.66 -0.31
C ASN A 182 -22.82 15.39 -0.92
N ARG A 183 -23.83 15.23 -0.07
CA ARG A 183 -25.23 14.99 -0.50
C ARG A 183 -26.09 16.18 -0.13
N SER A 184 -26.68 16.82 -1.12
CA SER A 184 -27.61 17.93 -0.95
C SER A 184 -28.83 17.72 -1.85
N GLY A 185 -30.05 17.84 -1.29
CA GLY A 185 -31.28 17.72 -2.07
C GLY A 185 -31.51 16.38 -2.77
N GLY A 186 -30.86 15.27 -2.29
CA GLY A 186 -30.95 13.95 -2.91
C GLY A 186 -29.93 13.70 -4.03
N GLU A 187 -29.16 14.71 -4.42
CA GLU A 187 -28.09 14.60 -5.39
C GLU A 187 -26.73 14.34 -4.71
N THR A 188 -25.86 13.58 -5.38
CA THR A 188 -24.47 13.39 -4.95
C THR A 188 -23.60 14.46 -5.63
N LEU A 189 -23.09 15.38 -4.82
CA LEU A 189 -22.16 16.42 -5.25
C LEU A 189 -20.71 15.96 -5.06
N PRO A 190 -19.75 16.65 -5.69
CA PRO A 190 -18.33 16.41 -5.42
C PRO A 190 -18.03 16.49 -3.92
N GLY A 191 -17.28 15.52 -3.41
CA GLY A 191 -16.91 15.42 -2.00
C GLY A 191 -15.40 15.42 -1.83
N LEU A 192 -14.93 14.86 -0.72
CA LEU A 192 -13.51 14.77 -0.41
C LEU A 192 -13.05 13.32 -0.39
N LEU A 193 -11.88 13.07 -0.96
CA LEU A 193 -11.18 11.80 -0.82
C LEU A 193 -10.55 11.73 0.58
N LEU A 194 -10.68 10.57 1.23
CA LEU A 194 -9.97 10.23 2.45
C LEU A 194 -8.77 9.35 2.09
N ALA A 195 -7.57 9.79 2.46
CA ALA A 195 -6.36 8.98 2.41
C ALA A 195 -5.88 8.68 3.82
N GLN A 196 -5.69 7.40 4.16
CA GLN A 196 -5.03 7.00 5.40
C GLN A 196 -3.53 7.21 5.28
N ASP A 197 -2.86 7.63 6.36
CA ASP A 197 -1.42 7.83 6.34
C ASP A 197 -0.64 6.50 6.32
N VAL A 198 0.68 6.60 6.22
CA VAL A 198 1.57 5.42 6.11
C VAL A 198 1.95 4.79 7.46
N SER A 199 1.33 5.18 8.58
CA SER A 199 1.70 4.72 9.93
C SER A 199 1.63 3.21 10.08
N HIS A 200 0.56 2.59 9.57
CA HIS A 200 0.40 1.14 9.62
C HIS A 200 1.52 0.43 8.85
N PHE A 201 1.91 0.95 7.69
CA PHE A 201 2.96 0.35 6.87
C PHE A 201 4.33 0.43 7.53
N HIS A 202 4.67 1.56 8.16
CA HIS A 202 5.88 1.67 8.97
C HIS A 202 5.88 0.70 10.16
N ALA A 203 4.76 0.57 10.87
CA ALA A 203 4.63 -0.36 11.99
C ALA A 203 4.80 -1.81 11.53
N THR A 204 4.15 -2.19 10.42
CA THR A 204 4.26 -3.52 9.82
C THR A 204 5.69 -3.81 9.36
N ALA A 205 6.34 -2.89 8.64
CA ALA A 205 7.71 -3.06 8.19
C ALA A 205 8.68 -3.26 9.38
N LYS A 206 8.49 -2.48 10.46
CA LYS A 206 9.27 -2.63 11.70
C LYS A 206 9.07 -4.01 12.34
N THR A 207 7.83 -4.50 12.40
CA THR A 207 7.50 -5.81 12.95
C THR A 207 8.17 -6.92 12.15
N ILE A 208 8.05 -6.90 10.82
CA ILE A 208 8.65 -7.92 9.95
C ILE A 208 10.18 -7.90 10.07
N LYS A 209 10.79 -6.72 10.08
CA LYS A 209 12.23 -6.58 10.30
C LYS A 209 12.67 -7.21 11.63
N SER A 210 11.95 -6.97 12.72
CA SER A 210 12.25 -7.55 14.03
C SER A 210 12.14 -9.08 14.04
N ILE A 211 11.17 -9.65 13.32
CA ILE A 211 11.00 -11.10 13.16
C ILE A 211 12.19 -11.69 12.39
N ASP A 212 12.60 -11.07 11.29
CA ASP A 212 13.73 -11.52 10.49
C ASP A 212 15.05 -11.46 11.27
N GLU A 213 15.29 -10.37 12.00
CA GLU A 213 16.46 -10.23 12.87
C GLU A 213 16.53 -11.33 13.94
N ALA A 214 15.40 -11.64 14.58
CA ALA A 214 15.31 -12.72 15.56
C ALA A 214 15.57 -14.11 14.93
N ARG A 215 15.07 -14.34 13.71
CA ARG A 215 15.34 -15.57 12.95
C ARG A 215 16.85 -15.74 12.67
N VAL A 216 17.49 -14.69 12.17
CA VAL A 216 18.92 -14.71 11.87
C VAL A 216 19.74 -14.97 13.13
N GLN A 217 19.42 -14.32 14.25
CA GLN A 217 20.09 -14.55 15.54
C GLN A 217 19.96 -16.00 16.01
N LYS A 218 18.77 -16.60 15.87
CA LYS A 218 18.53 -18.00 16.21
C LYS A 218 19.37 -18.95 15.35
N GLU A 219 19.43 -18.74 14.05
CA GLU A 219 20.21 -19.55 13.12
C GLU A 219 21.72 -19.48 13.42
N VAL A 220 22.24 -18.31 13.80
CA VAL A 220 23.63 -18.14 14.22
C VAL A 220 23.91 -18.93 15.50
N PHE A 221 23.05 -18.79 16.51
CA PHE A 221 23.19 -19.52 17.77
C PHE A 221 23.17 -21.04 17.60
N GLU A 222 22.25 -21.56 16.76
CA GLU A 222 22.16 -23.01 16.48
C GLU A 222 23.41 -23.54 15.77
N ARG A 223 24.04 -22.76 14.86
CA ARG A 223 25.30 -23.12 14.20
C ARG A 223 26.45 -23.18 15.20
N GLU A 224 26.63 -22.15 16.01
CA GLU A 224 27.69 -22.09 17.03
C GLU A 224 27.58 -23.25 18.04
N THR A 225 26.36 -23.57 18.45
CA THR A 225 26.09 -24.68 19.39
C THR A 225 26.43 -26.05 18.74
N SER A 226 26.10 -26.22 17.46
CA SER A 226 26.39 -27.45 16.72
C SER A 226 27.88 -27.66 16.51
N GLU A 227 28.64 -26.61 16.25
CA GLU A 227 30.11 -26.67 16.08
C GLU A 227 30.83 -27.02 17.39
N GLN A 228 30.32 -26.57 18.55
CA GLN A 228 30.87 -26.90 19.87
C GLN A 228 30.60 -28.35 20.32
N GLN A 229 29.60 -29.01 19.77
CA GLN A 229 29.29 -30.43 20.10
C GLN A 229 30.12 -31.42 19.27
N VAL A 230 30.81 -30.98 18.23
CA VAL A 230 31.61 -31.86 17.32
C VAL A 230 33.11 -31.82 17.69
N THR A 231 33.50 -30.98 18.64
CA THR A 231 34.86 -30.88 19.18
C THR A 231 34.98 -31.58 20.52
#